data_760a5df8aad45256ed1bc87b4dc865e6
#
_entry.id   760a5df8aad45256ed1bc87b4dc865e6
#
_cell.length_a   1.000
_cell.length_b   1.000
_cell.length_c   1.000
_cell.angle_alpha   90.00
_cell.angle_beta   90.00
_cell.angle_gamma   90.00
#
_symmetry.space_group_name_H-M   'P 1'
#
loop_
_entity.id
_entity.type
_entity.pdbx_description
1 polymer ?
#
loop_
_entity_poly.entity_id
_entity_poly.type
_entity_poly.pdbx_seq_one_letter_code
_entity_poly.pdbx_strand_id
1 'polypeptide(L)'
;MTLTPGTAPREDNRSDLVALVSGQVSPAFSLDGGLEYNASRNRARRFDLAARYSPAPGKLVNAAFRYTRDPIRELNLVKQVDLSAQWPVTPSLSLVGRWNWSLEDRKLIEGLAGFEYNAGCWEIRAVAHRFITATQQVSTSFQIQLELSGLSRIGINPLETLRQNIPGYRRSDEIPR
;
A
#
# COMPACT_ATOMS: atom_id res chain seq x y z
N MET A 1 23.01 2.61 -24.45
CA MET A 1 21.58 2.66 -24.81
C MET A 1 20.76 2.93 -23.56
N THR A 2 19.99 3.97 -23.52
CA THR A 2 19.05 4.27 -22.43
C THR A 2 17.67 3.78 -22.84
N LEU A 3 17.08 2.89 -22.04
CA LEU A 3 15.73 2.34 -22.29
C LEU A 3 14.61 3.26 -21.83
N THR A 4 14.94 4.33 -21.09
CA THR A 4 13.98 5.32 -20.57
C THR A 4 14.41 6.72 -21.02
N PRO A 5 13.54 7.50 -21.69
CA PRO A 5 13.86 8.87 -22.07
C PRO A 5 14.16 9.71 -20.82
N GLY A 6 15.26 10.48 -20.86
CA GLY A 6 15.65 11.40 -19.77
C GLY A 6 16.60 10.82 -18.72
N THR A 7 17.03 9.57 -18.83
CA THR A 7 18.08 9.03 -17.96
C THR A 7 19.46 9.17 -18.61
N ALA A 8 20.45 9.59 -17.84
CA ALA A 8 21.84 9.66 -18.31
C ALA A 8 22.34 8.27 -18.74
N PRO A 9 23.18 8.17 -19.80
CA PRO A 9 23.77 6.91 -20.21
C PRO A 9 24.53 6.26 -19.06
N ARG A 10 24.38 4.94 -18.88
CA ARG A 10 25.17 4.20 -17.91
C ARG A 10 26.60 4.10 -18.44
N GLU A 11 27.55 4.60 -17.67
CA GLU A 11 28.99 4.49 -17.94
C GLU A 11 29.64 3.28 -17.27
N ASP A 12 28.89 2.57 -16.43
CA ASP A 12 29.39 1.40 -15.71
C ASP A 12 29.43 0.16 -16.62
N ASN A 13 30.59 -0.50 -16.68
CA ASN A 13 30.85 -1.72 -17.47
C ASN A 13 30.23 -2.99 -16.86
N ARG A 14 29.52 -2.91 -15.73
CA ARG A 14 28.89 -4.04 -15.05
C ARG A 14 27.40 -3.76 -14.82
N SER A 15 26.58 -4.78 -15.12
CA SER A 15 25.14 -4.75 -14.80
C SER A 15 24.90 -4.89 -13.30
N ASP A 16 23.83 -4.24 -12.83
CA ASP A 16 23.34 -4.43 -11.47
C ASP A 16 22.82 -5.88 -11.31
N LEU A 17 23.08 -6.48 -10.17
CA LEU A 17 22.51 -7.78 -9.80
C LEU A 17 21.11 -7.54 -9.26
N VAL A 18 20.11 -8.20 -9.85
CA VAL A 18 18.72 -8.16 -9.39
C VAL A 18 18.33 -9.54 -8.88
N ALA A 19 17.87 -9.59 -7.63
CA ALA A 19 17.32 -10.79 -7.01
C ALA A 19 15.87 -10.52 -6.61
N LEU A 20 14.96 -11.41 -7.01
CA LEU A 20 13.54 -11.37 -6.66
C LEU A 20 13.16 -12.70 -6.03
N VAL A 21 12.46 -12.62 -4.91
CA VAL A 21 11.89 -13.78 -4.21
C VAL A 21 10.41 -13.48 -3.96
N SER A 22 9.55 -14.38 -4.38
CA SER A 22 8.12 -14.30 -4.14
C SER A 22 7.60 -15.70 -3.81
N GLY A 23 6.83 -15.80 -2.75
CA GLY A 23 6.31 -17.10 -2.34
C GLY A 23 5.22 -17.05 -1.29
N GLN A 24 4.42 -18.11 -1.28
CA GLN A 24 3.42 -18.38 -0.27
C GLN A 24 4.02 -19.33 0.76
N VAL A 25 4.32 -18.82 1.96
CA VAL A 25 4.90 -19.59 3.06
C VAL A 25 3.85 -20.49 3.70
N SER A 26 2.59 -20.04 3.74
CA SER A 26 1.43 -20.81 4.17
C SER A 26 0.18 -20.33 3.43
N PRO A 27 -0.96 -21.05 3.50
CA PRO A 27 -2.20 -20.58 2.89
C PRO A 27 -2.64 -19.18 3.31
N ALA A 28 -2.23 -18.76 4.51
CA ALA A 28 -2.58 -17.44 5.06
C ALA A 28 -1.46 -16.41 4.96
N PHE A 29 -0.23 -16.80 4.60
CA PHE A 29 0.93 -15.90 4.66
C PHE A 29 1.76 -15.95 3.38
N SER A 30 1.94 -14.79 2.74
CA SER A 30 2.84 -14.61 1.60
C SER A 30 3.92 -13.58 1.88
N LEU A 31 5.07 -13.78 1.25
CA LEU A 31 6.27 -12.94 1.37
C LEU A 31 6.81 -12.64 -0.03
N ASP A 32 7.08 -11.37 -0.29
CA ASP A 32 7.71 -10.88 -1.51
C ASP A 32 8.92 -10.05 -1.15
N GLY A 33 10.04 -10.28 -1.83
CA GLY A 33 11.29 -9.58 -1.61
C GLY A 33 11.99 -9.24 -2.91
N GLY A 34 12.60 -8.06 -2.99
CA GLY A 34 13.40 -7.60 -4.12
C GLY A 34 14.68 -6.92 -3.64
N LEU A 35 15.79 -7.25 -4.29
CA LEU A 35 17.10 -6.65 -4.05
C LEU A 35 17.74 -6.25 -5.38
N GLU A 36 18.14 -5.00 -5.51
CA GLU A 36 18.99 -4.52 -6.59
C GLU A 36 20.34 -4.08 -5.99
N TYR A 37 21.41 -4.75 -6.41
CA TYR A 37 22.75 -4.55 -5.90
C TYR A 37 23.69 -4.12 -7.01
N ASN A 38 24.36 -2.99 -6.83
CA ASN A 38 25.36 -2.51 -7.77
C ASN A 38 26.74 -3.07 -7.39
N ALA A 39 27.25 -4.01 -8.19
CA ALA A 39 28.52 -4.68 -7.95
C ALA A 39 29.74 -3.76 -8.15
N SER A 40 29.62 -2.73 -9.01
CA SER A 40 30.72 -1.80 -9.27
C SER A 40 30.97 -0.85 -8.10
N ARG A 41 29.91 -0.47 -7.38
CA ARG A 41 29.96 0.45 -6.24
C ARG A 41 29.85 -0.25 -4.90
N ASN A 42 29.71 -1.59 -4.90
CA ASN A 42 29.56 -2.44 -3.72
C ASN A 42 28.43 -1.95 -2.79
N ARG A 43 27.26 -1.59 -3.36
CA ARG A 43 26.15 -0.99 -2.60
C ARG A 43 24.79 -1.48 -3.10
N ALA A 44 23.86 -1.70 -2.16
CA ALA A 44 22.46 -1.92 -2.48
C ALA A 44 21.82 -0.61 -2.98
N ARG A 45 21.14 -0.68 -4.13
CA ARG A 45 20.39 0.44 -4.72
C ARG A 45 18.94 0.42 -4.31
N ARG A 46 18.36 -0.77 -4.28
CA ARG A 46 16.97 -0.97 -3.93
C ARG A 46 16.81 -2.24 -3.10
N PHE A 47 16.00 -2.14 -2.10
CA PHE A 47 15.55 -3.28 -1.30
C PHE A 47 14.07 -3.08 -0.98
N ASP A 48 13.25 -4.04 -1.37
CA ASP A 48 11.82 -4.07 -1.09
C ASP A 48 11.52 -5.39 -0.37
N LEU A 49 10.75 -5.33 0.70
CA LEU A 49 10.24 -6.49 1.41
C LEU A 49 8.77 -6.25 1.73
N ALA A 50 7.91 -7.17 1.35
CA ALA A 50 6.49 -7.11 1.64
C ALA A 50 5.99 -8.44 2.21
N ALA A 51 5.19 -8.38 3.25
CA ALA A 51 4.54 -9.51 3.88
C ALA A 51 3.04 -9.27 3.91
N ARG A 52 2.27 -10.31 3.61
CA ARG A 52 0.80 -10.30 3.68
C ARG A 52 0.32 -11.45 4.51
N TYR A 53 -0.54 -11.15 5.48
CA TYR A 53 -1.24 -12.13 6.29
C TYR A 53 -2.74 -12.02 6.04
N SER A 54 -3.34 -13.09 5.50
CA SER A 54 -4.76 -13.15 5.17
C SER A 54 -5.32 -14.53 5.55
N PRO A 55 -5.67 -14.73 6.83
CA PRO A 55 -6.12 -16.04 7.34
C PRO A 55 -7.53 -16.43 6.88
N ALA A 56 -8.36 -15.45 6.52
CA ALA A 56 -9.72 -15.66 6.06
C ALA A 56 -10.15 -14.49 5.16
N PRO A 57 -11.21 -14.66 4.33
CA PRO A 57 -11.79 -13.57 3.57
C PRO A 57 -12.13 -12.36 4.47
N GLY A 58 -11.73 -11.16 4.06
CA GLY A 58 -11.94 -9.93 4.81
C GLY A 58 -11.00 -9.69 5.99
N LYS A 59 -10.13 -10.66 6.36
CA LYS A 59 -9.05 -10.49 7.33
C LYS A 59 -7.74 -10.35 6.60
N LEU A 60 -7.17 -9.17 6.64
CA LEU A 60 -5.99 -8.82 5.87
C LEU A 60 -5.09 -7.87 6.66
N VAL A 61 -3.81 -8.18 6.73
CA VAL A 61 -2.76 -7.29 7.23
C VAL A 61 -1.60 -7.36 6.26
N ASN A 62 -1.17 -6.21 5.76
CA ASN A 62 0.03 -6.07 4.94
C ASN A 62 1.07 -5.23 5.67
N ALA A 63 2.32 -5.61 5.55
CA ALA A 63 3.47 -4.84 6.00
C ALA A 63 4.49 -4.80 4.89
N ALA A 64 4.98 -3.62 4.52
CA ALA A 64 6.01 -3.47 3.52
C ALA A 64 7.08 -2.50 3.98
N PHE A 65 8.31 -2.82 3.62
CA PHE A 65 9.48 -1.96 3.80
C PHE A 65 10.11 -1.70 2.44
N ARG A 66 10.37 -0.43 2.15
CA ARG A 66 11.02 0.00 0.91
C ARG A 66 12.25 0.83 1.22
N TYR A 67 13.34 0.46 0.57
CA TYR A 67 14.59 1.20 0.57
C TYR A 67 15.00 1.46 -0.88
N THR A 68 15.22 2.72 -1.24
CA THR A 68 15.71 3.09 -2.57
C THR A 68 16.73 4.22 -2.43
N ARG A 69 17.85 4.08 -3.13
CA ARG A 69 18.89 5.11 -3.22
C ARG A 69 18.99 5.62 -4.65
N ASP A 70 18.95 6.94 -4.83
CA ASP A 70 19.15 7.57 -6.14
C ASP A 70 20.61 7.41 -6.57
N PRO A 71 20.89 6.87 -7.78
CA PRO A 71 22.24 6.68 -8.30
C PRO A 71 22.95 8.00 -8.66
N ILE A 72 22.21 9.06 -8.95
CA ILE A 72 22.73 10.36 -9.45
C ILE A 72 22.88 11.34 -8.30
N ARG A 73 21.93 11.34 -7.37
CA ARG A 73 21.93 12.18 -6.17
C ARG A 73 22.04 11.27 -4.96
N GLU A 74 23.24 11.02 -4.48
CA GLU A 74 23.50 10.19 -3.30
C GLU A 74 22.73 10.61 -2.03
N LEU A 75 22.12 11.79 -2.09
CA LEU A 75 21.33 12.42 -1.02
C LEU A 75 19.85 12.01 -0.98
N ASN A 76 19.29 11.45 -2.05
CA ASN A 76 17.87 11.05 -2.07
C ASN A 76 17.74 9.59 -1.65
N LEU A 77 17.69 9.39 -0.35
CA LEU A 77 17.44 8.10 0.26
C LEU A 77 15.95 7.98 0.59
N VAL A 78 15.28 6.99 0.03
CA VAL A 78 13.89 6.67 0.37
C VAL A 78 13.88 5.48 1.31
N LYS A 79 13.43 5.67 2.54
CA LYS A 79 13.18 4.60 3.51
C LYS A 79 11.75 4.74 4.00
N GLN A 80 10.90 3.79 3.67
CA GLN A 80 9.48 3.84 3.99
C GLN A 80 9.01 2.53 4.60
N VAL A 81 8.12 2.65 5.57
CA VAL A 81 7.34 1.55 6.12
C VAL A 81 5.89 1.80 5.77
N ASP A 82 5.24 0.81 5.19
CA ASP A 82 3.83 0.83 4.82
C ASP A 82 3.11 -0.32 5.53
N LEU A 83 2.12 0.03 6.34
CA LEU A 83 1.26 -0.92 7.03
C LEU A 83 -0.16 -0.68 6.55
N SER A 84 -0.87 -1.73 6.14
CA SER A 84 -2.29 -1.64 5.83
C SER A 84 -3.05 -2.85 6.33
N ALA A 85 -4.31 -2.64 6.71
CA ALA A 85 -5.14 -3.69 7.26
C ALA A 85 -6.61 -3.49 6.91
N GLN A 86 -7.30 -4.62 6.78
CA GLN A 86 -8.75 -4.75 6.84
C GLN A 86 -9.06 -5.84 7.84
N TRP A 87 -9.91 -5.51 8.83
CA TRP A 87 -10.23 -6.50 9.87
C TRP A 87 -11.68 -6.38 10.34
N PRO A 88 -12.47 -7.45 10.25
CA PRO A 88 -13.81 -7.49 10.82
C PRO A 88 -13.71 -7.57 12.34
N VAL A 89 -14.27 -6.59 13.02
CA VAL A 89 -14.37 -6.53 14.49
C VAL A 89 -15.62 -7.27 14.96
N THR A 90 -16.70 -7.13 14.18
CA THR A 90 -17.95 -7.86 14.36
C THR A 90 -18.40 -8.42 13.00
N PRO A 91 -19.40 -9.32 12.96
CA PRO A 91 -19.96 -9.80 11.69
C PRO A 91 -20.47 -8.69 10.76
N SER A 92 -20.85 -7.54 11.33
CA SER A 92 -21.38 -6.39 10.58
C SER A 92 -20.42 -5.23 10.45
N LEU A 93 -19.32 -5.17 11.23
CA LEU A 93 -18.40 -4.04 11.29
C LEU A 93 -16.97 -4.48 10.93
N SER A 94 -16.43 -3.89 9.87
CA SER A 94 -15.04 -4.02 9.48
C SER A 94 -14.31 -2.69 9.61
N LEU A 95 -13.10 -2.73 10.15
CA LEU A 95 -12.19 -1.58 10.17
C LEU A 95 -11.18 -1.70 9.04
N VAL A 96 -10.82 -0.56 8.47
CA VAL A 96 -9.83 -0.44 7.41
C VAL A 96 -8.82 0.64 7.77
N GLY A 97 -7.55 0.41 7.45
CA GLY A 97 -6.52 1.39 7.74
C GLY A 97 -5.28 1.20 6.90
N ARG A 98 -4.55 2.31 6.69
CA ARG A 98 -3.20 2.32 6.13
C ARG A 98 -2.36 3.41 6.79
N TRP A 99 -1.10 3.10 6.99
CA TRP A 99 -0.12 4.00 7.58
C TRP A 99 1.20 3.85 6.83
N ASN A 100 1.57 4.88 6.07
CA ASN A 100 2.81 4.96 5.30
C ASN A 100 3.70 6.05 5.91
N TRP A 101 4.84 5.64 6.42
CA TRP A 101 5.78 6.50 7.15
C TRP A 101 7.13 6.57 6.45
N SER A 102 7.64 7.81 6.23
CA SER A 102 9.02 8.03 5.83
C SER A 102 9.92 8.00 7.06
N LEU A 103 10.85 7.04 7.08
CA LEU A 103 11.88 6.96 8.13
C LEU A 103 12.96 8.02 7.94
N GLU A 104 13.21 8.44 6.70
CA GLU A 104 14.21 9.47 6.37
C GLU A 104 13.72 10.86 6.79
N ASP A 105 12.54 11.23 6.34
CA ASP A 105 11.95 12.55 6.63
C ASP A 105 11.25 12.60 7.99
N ARG A 106 11.09 11.45 8.66
CA ARG A 106 10.37 11.28 9.94
C ARG A 106 8.95 11.86 9.89
N LYS A 107 8.25 11.64 8.78
CA LYS A 107 6.90 12.18 8.55
C LYS A 107 5.95 11.13 8.01
N LEU A 108 4.66 11.32 8.30
CA LEU A 108 3.58 10.54 7.70
C LEU A 108 3.41 10.99 6.25
N ILE A 109 3.62 10.08 5.30
CA ILE A 109 3.41 10.33 3.87
C ILE A 109 1.93 10.20 3.54
N GLU A 110 1.32 9.12 4.03
CA GLU A 110 -0.07 8.80 3.77
C GLU A 110 -0.66 8.04 4.94
N GLY A 111 -1.84 8.44 5.37
CA GLY A 111 -2.62 7.78 6.41
C GLY A 111 -4.07 7.66 5.98
N LEU A 112 -4.64 6.47 6.14
CA LEU A 112 -6.04 6.19 5.86
C LEU A 112 -6.63 5.45 7.06
N ALA A 113 -7.81 5.88 7.50
CA ALA A 113 -8.59 5.18 8.52
C ALA A 113 -10.06 5.23 8.13
N GLY A 114 -10.75 4.11 8.31
CA GLY A 114 -12.15 4.02 7.96
C GLY A 114 -12.82 2.80 8.54
N PHE A 115 -14.12 2.74 8.32
CA PHE A 115 -14.94 1.59 8.69
C PHE A 115 -16.00 1.30 7.64
N GLU A 116 -16.46 0.07 7.63
CA GLU A 116 -17.57 -0.44 6.85
C GLU A 116 -18.55 -1.13 7.78
N TYR A 117 -19.79 -0.68 7.78
CA TYR A 117 -20.88 -1.31 8.54
C TYR A 117 -21.96 -1.80 7.60
N ASN A 118 -22.21 -3.11 7.64
CA ASN A 118 -23.18 -3.79 6.81
C ASN A 118 -24.32 -4.38 7.67
N ALA A 119 -25.49 -3.79 7.55
CA ALA A 119 -26.72 -4.23 8.24
C ALA A 119 -27.58 -5.20 7.43
N GLY A 120 -27.07 -5.65 6.25
CA GLY A 120 -27.79 -6.54 5.33
C GLY A 120 -28.60 -5.79 4.28
N CYS A 121 -29.56 -4.96 4.68
CA CYS A 121 -30.36 -4.15 3.75
C CYS A 121 -29.74 -2.80 3.41
N TRP A 122 -28.78 -2.32 4.19
CA TRP A 122 -28.00 -1.12 3.92
C TRP A 122 -26.57 -1.27 4.40
N GLU A 123 -25.67 -0.53 3.78
CA GLU A 123 -24.26 -0.49 4.12
C GLU A 123 -23.77 0.94 4.15
N ILE A 124 -23.01 1.30 5.19
CA ILE A 124 -22.32 2.59 5.29
C ILE A 124 -20.82 2.36 5.31
N ARG A 125 -20.11 3.16 4.52
CA ARG A 125 -18.65 3.23 4.49
C ARG A 125 -18.21 4.66 4.78
N ALA A 126 -17.25 4.82 5.67
CA ALA A 126 -16.65 6.12 5.94
C ALA A 126 -15.15 5.97 5.98
N VAL A 127 -14.45 6.86 5.27
CA VAL A 127 -12.99 6.85 5.15
C VAL A 127 -12.46 8.27 5.30
N ALA A 128 -11.50 8.45 6.19
CA ALA A 128 -10.66 9.62 6.30
C ALA A 128 -9.30 9.30 5.66
N HIS A 129 -8.88 10.09 4.69
CA HIS A 129 -7.64 9.89 3.95
C HIS A 129 -6.80 11.16 4.01
N ARG A 130 -5.61 11.06 4.59
CA ARG A 130 -4.62 12.13 4.70
C ARG A 130 -3.39 11.76 3.89
N PHE A 131 -2.97 12.64 3.00
CA PHE A 131 -1.80 12.42 2.14
C PHE A 131 -1.04 13.72 1.87
N ILE A 132 0.22 13.58 1.48
CA ILE A 132 1.06 14.70 1.08
C ILE A 132 0.96 14.85 -0.44
N THR A 133 0.58 16.04 -0.90
CA THR A 133 0.49 16.38 -2.33
C THR A 133 1.88 16.58 -2.95
N ALA A 134 1.95 16.61 -4.27
CA ALA A 134 3.19 16.90 -5.02
C ALA A 134 3.82 18.25 -4.64
N THR A 135 3.03 19.20 -4.15
CA THR A 135 3.47 20.50 -3.63
C THR A 135 3.90 20.46 -2.16
N GLN A 136 4.06 19.26 -1.59
CA GLN A 136 4.39 19.00 -0.17
C GLN A 136 3.37 19.57 0.83
N GLN A 137 2.17 19.87 0.38
CA GLN A 137 1.07 20.26 1.27
C GLN A 137 0.32 19.03 1.77
N VAL A 138 -0.10 19.07 3.02
CA VAL A 138 -0.94 18.03 3.60
C VAL A 138 -2.38 18.27 3.18
N SER A 139 -2.97 17.28 2.52
CA SER A 139 -4.40 17.26 2.19
C SER A 139 -5.10 16.19 3.02
N THR A 140 -6.32 16.48 3.45
CA THR A 140 -7.18 15.52 4.15
C THR A 140 -8.53 15.50 3.47
N SER A 141 -8.99 14.33 3.08
CA SER A 141 -10.31 14.11 2.48
C SER A 141 -11.15 13.17 3.36
N PHE A 142 -12.45 13.44 3.40
CA PHE A 142 -13.44 12.58 4.05
C PHE A 142 -14.40 12.08 2.97
N GLN A 143 -14.60 10.78 2.92
CA GLN A 143 -15.47 10.12 1.97
C GLN A 143 -16.48 9.28 2.74
N ILE A 144 -17.76 9.50 2.47
CA ILE A 144 -18.85 8.75 3.11
C ILE A 144 -19.81 8.29 2.01
N GLN A 145 -20.18 7.03 2.07
CA GLN A 145 -21.12 6.40 1.17
C GLN A 145 -22.16 5.61 1.96
N LEU A 146 -23.42 5.80 1.61
CA LEU A 146 -24.52 4.95 2.03
C LEU A 146 -25.01 4.17 0.81
N GLU A 147 -25.06 2.87 0.91
CA GLU A 147 -25.57 1.95 -0.11
C GLU A 147 -26.80 1.23 0.43
N LEU A 148 -27.90 1.32 -0.32
CA LEU A 148 -29.14 0.59 -0.05
C LEU A 148 -29.18 -0.63 -0.97
N SER A 149 -29.20 -1.82 -0.40
CA SER A 149 -29.15 -3.08 -1.16
C SER A 149 -30.25 -3.16 -2.19
N GLY A 150 -29.87 -3.23 -3.48
CA GLY A 150 -30.80 -3.35 -4.60
C GLY A 150 -31.50 -2.06 -5.04
N LEU A 151 -31.26 -0.90 -4.41
CA LEU A 151 -31.92 0.35 -4.75
C LEU A 151 -30.97 1.43 -5.28
N SER A 152 -30.10 1.97 -4.46
CA SER A 152 -29.27 3.12 -4.83
C SER A 152 -28.03 3.28 -3.95
N ARG A 153 -27.11 4.14 -4.43
CA ARG A 153 -25.91 4.58 -3.69
C ARG A 153 -25.93 6.09 -3.56
N ILE A 154 -25.70 6.58 -2.36
CA ILE A 154 -25.67 8.02 -2.05
C ILE A 154 -24.31 8.33 -1.40
N GLY A 155 -23.65 9.40 -1.88
CA GLY A 155 -22.37 9.88 -1.36
C GLY A 155 -21.18 9.63 -2.28
N ILE A 156 -19.99 9.96 -1.79
CA ILE A 156 -18.71 9.78 -2.51
C ILE A 156 -18.23 8.34 -2.29
N ASN A 157 -17.97 7.65 -3.38
CA ASN A 157 -17.54 6.24 -3.32
C ASN A 157 -16.10 6.08 -2.81
N PRO A 158 -15.86 5.56 -1.59
CA PRO A 158 -14.53 5.35 -1.06
C PRO A 158 -13.85 4.06 -1.56
N LEU A 159 -14.54 3.20 -2.31
CA LEU A 159 -14.06 1.87 -2.72
C LEU A 159 -12.79 1.96 -3.56
N GLU A 160 -12.71 2.94 -4.45
CA GLU A 160 -11.51 3.15 -5.27
C GLU A 160 -10.31 3.50 -4.39
N THR A 161 -10.49 4.42 -3.45
CA THR A 161 -9.48 4.81 -2.46
C THR A 161 -9.04 3.59 -1.64
N LEU A 162 -9.97 2.76 -1.18
CA LEU A 162 -9.65 1.56 -0.40
C LEU A 162 -8.87 0.52 -1.21
N ARG A 163 -9.30 0.25 -2.45
CA ARG A 163 -8.62 -0.72 -3.34
C ARG A 163 -7.21 -0.29 -3.70
N GLN A 164 -6.99 1.00 -3.95
CA GLN A 164 -5.67 1.54 -4.27
C GLN A 164 -4.73 1.53 -3.06
N ASN A 165 -5.29 1.74 -1.87
CA ASN A 165 -4.52 1.91 -0.64
C ASN A 165 -4.31 0.62 0.16
N ILE A 166 -5.17 -0.38 0.01
CA ILE A 166 -5.10 -1.64 0.77
C ILE A 166 -5.02 -2.81 -0.22
N PRO A 167 -3.81 -3.28 -0.57
CA PRO A 167 -3.65 -4.39 -1.50
C PRO A 167 -4.33 -5.66 -0.97
N GLY A 168 -5.28 -6.20 -1.75
CA GLY A 168 -6.08 -7.36 -1.35
C GLY A 168 -7.37 -7.04 -0.60
N TYR A 169 -7.73 -5.76 -0.48
CA TYR A 169 -9.01 -5.32 0.06
C TYR A 169 -10.20 -6.01 -0.63
N ARG A 170 -11.17 -6.45 0.17
CA ARG A 170 -12.43 -7.03 -0.29
C ARG A 170 -13.61 -6.28 0.35
N ARG A 171 -14.65 -6.06 -0.44
CA ARG A 171 -15.89 -5.44 0.06
C ARG A 171 -16.54 -6.36 1.11
N SER A 172 -17.23 -5.75 2.07
CA SER A 172 -17.94 -6.50 3.12
C SER A 172 -19.08 -7.37 2.57
N ASP A 173 -19.69 -7.00 1.45
CA ASP A 173 -20.73 -7.79 0.76
C ASP A 173 -20.18 -8.97 -0.07
N GLU A 174 -18.88 -8.93 -0.41
CA GLU A 174 -18.17 -10.01 -1.12
C GLU A 174 -17.61 -11.08 -0.16
N ILE A 175 -17.69 -10.85 1.15
CA ILE A 175 -17.19 -11.76 2.18
C ILE A 175 -18.29 -12.75 2.55
N PRO A 176 -18.09 -14.09 2.36
CA PRO A 176 -19.03 -15.11 2.81
C PRO A 176 -19.22 -15.02 4.33
N ARG A 177 -20.46 -15.01 4.77
CA ARG A 177 -20.85 -15.02 6.21
C ARG A 177 -20.94 -16.43 6.74
#